data_99eca7198c3b756ed38abad78aa0da99
#
_entry.id   99eca7198c3b756ed38abad78aa0da99
#
_cell.length_a   1.000
_cell.length_b   1.000
_cell.length_c   1.000
_cell.angle_alpha   90.00
_cell.angle_beta   90.00
_cell.angle_gamma   90.00
#
_symmetry.space_group_name_H-M   'P 1'
#
loop_
_entity.id
_entity.type
_entity.pdbx_description
1 polymer ?
#
loop_
_entity_poly.entity_id
_entity_poly.type
_entity_poly.pdbx_seq_one_letter_code
_entity_poly.pdbx_strand_id
1 'polypeptide(L)'
;MSLISEGSDFLKEKFEVLELYADETPLETSKAQWIWYNGDFEIYHSLKLHSRREEFGAEYPCMWALSSPYPTVVFKRDYHADGEDTIRLVTKQKAYINIDRRRFPANTDITVSAGDHCVKVVALAETGFPSIYIDSKYLVTDGSWMANHMAGDYIPVGTWNAYTSPDSDPMVFPFKYETKKPVKTINTKEGMLYDFGREMFGVVRFDADPADTIRVVYGESPDEATDP
;
A
#
# COMPACT_ATOMS: atom_id res chain seq x y z
N MET A 1 -0.47 24.38 11.55
CA MET A 1 -1.10 23.28 12.31
C MET A 1 -0.68 23.41 13.76
N SER A 2 -1.62 23.59 14.66
CA SER A 2 -1.37 23.72 16.09
C SER A 2 -1.96 22.53 16.82
N LEU A 3 -1.27 22.03 17.82
CA LEU A 3 -1.66 20.85 18.59
C LEU A 3 -1.67 21.20 20.08
N ILE A 4 -2.75 20.86 20.76
CA ILE A 4 -2.83 20.92 22.22
C ILE A 4 -2.88 19.52 22.77
N SER A 5 -2.04 19.23 23.74
CA SER A 5 -2.06 17.98 24.48
C SER A 5 -2.22 18.26 25.97
N GLU A 6 -3.19 17.61 26.60
CA GLU A 6 -3.30 17.54 28.04
C GLU A 6 -2.35 16.44 28.53
N GLY A 7 -1.21 16.78 29.08
CA GLY A 7 -0.23 15.79 29.53
C GLY A 7 0.89 16.37 30.35
N SER A 8 1.62 15.49 31.03
CA SER A 8 2.72 15.85 31.92
C SER A 8 3.89 16.48 31.17
N ASP A 9 4.81 17.15 31.90
CA ASP A 9 6.07 17.70 31.40
C ASP A 9 6.92 16.69 30.62
N PHE A 10 6.65 15.40 30.80
CA PHE A 10 7.29 14.28 30.11
C PHE A 10 7.09 14.29 28.60
N LEU A 11 5.97 14.83 28.08
CA LEU A 11 5.69 14.86 26.64
C LEU A 11 6.45 15.98 25.90
N LYS A 12 6.99 16.98 26.60
CA LYS A 12 7.63 18.15 25.97
C LYS A 12 8.82 17.80 25.08
N GLU A 13 9.56 16.76 25.41
CA GLU A 13 10.79 16.37 24.68
C GLU A 13 10.54 15.32 23.60
N LYS A 14 9.37 14.66 23.60
CA LYS A 14 9.10 13.49 22.74
C LYS A 14 7.98 13.70 21.72
N PHE A 15 7.45 14.91 21.64
CA PHE A 15 6.39 15.22 20.69
C PHE A 15 6.96 15.63 19.34
N GLU A 16 6.62 14.88 18.30
CA GLU A 16 7.06 15.12 16.93
C GLU A 16 5.94 14.80 15.92
N VAL A 17 5.96 15.46 14.77
CA VAL A 17 5.07 15.16 13.64
C VAL A 17 5.89 14.52 12.53
N LEU A 18 5.38 13.44 11.98
CA LEU A 18 5.90 12.81 10.78
C LEU A 18 5.19 13.42 9.57
N GLU A 19 5.85 14.36 8.91
CA GLU A 19 5.31 14.99 7.70
C GLU A 19 5.40 14.03 6.52
N LEU A 20 4.28 13.87 5.81
CA LEU A 20 4.25 13.13 4.56
C LEU A 20 4.84 13.99 3.44
N TYR A 21 5.76 13.42 2.67
CA TYR A 21 6.28 14.07 1.48
C TYR A 21 6.34 13.09 0.30
N ALA A 22 6.23 13.62 -0.90
CA ALA A 22 6.48 12.84 -2.10
C ALA A 22 7.98 12.65 -2.27
N ASP A 23 8.43 11.42 -2.42
CA ASP A 23 9.81 11.14 -2.79
C ASP A 23 9.93 11.14 -4.30
N GLU A 24 10.60 12.16 -4.83
CA GLU A 24 10.92 12.31 -6.24
C GLU A 24 12.19 11.54 -6.64
N THR A 25 12.85 10.88 -5.68
CA THR A 25 14.05 10.09 -5.98
C THR A 25 13.67 8.95 -6.92
N PRO A 26 14.33 8.81 -8.07
CA PRO A 26 14.11 7.67 -8.96
C PRO A 26 14.39 6.38 -8.19
N LEU A 27 13.40 5.50 -8.11
CA LEU A 27 13.58 4.18 -7.53
C LEU A 27 14.39 3.32 -8.48
N GLU A 28 15.38 2.60 -7.97
CA GLU A 28 16.05 1.56 -8.75
C GLU A 28 14.98 0.54 -9.18
N THR A 29 14.83 0.38 -10.49
CA THR A 29 13.89 -0.60 -11.04
C THR A 29 14.51 -1.99 -10.93
N SER A 30 14.00 -2.80 -10.04
CA SER A 30 14.18 -4.25 -10.15
C SER A 30 13.50 -4.72 -11.43
N LYS A 31 13.96 -5.85 -11.98
CA LYS A 31 13.28 -6.45 -13.12
C LYS A 31 11.84 -6.84 -12.79
N ALA A 32 11.58 -7.36 -11.59
CA ALA A 32 10.26 -7.78 -11.13
C ALA A 32 9.59 -6.70 -10.31
N GLN A 33 8.28 -6.55 -10.51
CA GLN A 33 7.41 -5.63 -9.79
C GLN A 33 6.12 -6.35 -9.45
N TRP A 34 5.48 -5.95 -8.34
CA TRP A 34 4.08 -6.32 -8.12
C TRP A 34 3.21 -5.72 -9.23
N ILE A 35 2.28 -6.51 -9.74
CA ILE A 35 1.32 -6.09 -10.75
C ILE A 35 -0.11 -6.34 -10.29
N TRP A 36 -1.03 -5.52 -10.79
CA TRP A 36 -2.47 -5.56 -10.50
C TRP A 36 -3.30 -5.17 -11.72
N TYR A 37 -4.60 -5.30 -11.64
CA TYR A 37 -5.47 -4.77 -12.67
C TYR A 37 -5.43 -3.23 -12.66
N ASN A 38 -5.19 -2.63 -13.81
CA ASN A 38 -4.97 -1.18 -13.92
C ASN A 38 -6.17 -0.39 -13.37
N GLY A 39 -5.89 0.54 -12.48
CA GLY A 39 -6.87 1.35 -11.75
C GLY A 39 -7.24 0.84 -10.36
N ASP A 40 -7.00 -0.44 -10.05
CA ASP A 40 -7.37 -1.02 -8.75
C ASP A 40 -6.60 -0.40 -7.59
N PHE A 41 -5.30 -0.17 -7.79
CA PHE A 41 -4.43 0.44 -6.80
C PHE A 41 -4.89 1.86 -6.44
N GLU A 42 -5.13 2.68 -7.46
CA GLU A 42 -5.52 4.07 -7.31
C GLU A 42 -6.89 4.20 -6.61
N ILE A 43 -7.85 3.36 -7.01
CA ILE A 43 -9.18 3.33 -6.39
C ILE A 43 -9.08 2.90 -4.93
N TYR A 44 -8.36 1.81 -4.65
CA TYR A 44 -8.21 1.28 -3.31
C TYR A 44 -7.58 2.30 -2.35
N HIS A 45 -6.44 2.89 -2.73
CA HIS A 45 -5.73 3.83 -1.87
C HIS A 45 -6.46 5.17 -1.74
N SER A 46 -7.11 5.68 -2.81
CA SER A 46 -7.94 6.88 -2.71
C SER A 46 -9.09 6.69 -1.73
N LEU A 47 -9.76 5.55 -1.76
CA LEU A 47 -10.84 5.25 -0.82
C LEU A 47 -10.34 5.15 0.62
N LYS A 48 -9.17 4.56 0.84
CA LYS A 48 -8.55 4.48 2.16
C LYS A 48 -8.18 5.85 2.72
N LEU A 49 -7.61 6.72 1.90
CA LEU A 49 -7.16 8.05 2.31
C LEU A 49 -8.33 8.99 2.61
N HIS A 50 -9.44 8.87 1.87
CA HIS A 50 -10.55 9.82 1.96
C HIS A 50 -11.74 9.35 2.78
N SER A 51 -11.75 8.12 3.27
CA SER A 51 -12.87 7.64 4.04
C SER A 51 -12.46 7.31 5.47
N ARG A 52 -13.25 7.81 6.40
CA ARG A 52 -13.18 7.45 7.82
C ARG A 52 -13.66 6.03 8.11
N ARG A 53 -13.81 5.19 7.08
CA ARG A 53 -14.32 3.81 7.27
C ARG A 53 -13.37 2.94 8.06
N GLU A 54 -12.05 3.12 7.92
CA GLU A 54 -11.07 2.42 8.76
C GLU A 54 -11.21 2.79 10.24
N GLU A 55 -11.49 4.06 10.54
CA GLU A 55 -11.75 4.51 11.91
C GLU A 55 -12.96 3.81 12.53
N PHE A 56 -13.90 3.38 11.70
CA PHE A 56 -15.09 2.62 12.11
C PHE A 56 -14.93 1.10 11.96
N GLY A 57 -13.74 0.61 11.64
CA GLY A 57 -13.46 -0.81 11.45
C GLY A 57 -14.17 -1.43 10.24
N ALA A 58 -14.59 -0.61 9.26
CA ALA A 58 -15.24 -1.10 8.06
C ALA A 58 -14.19 -1.53 7.02
N GLU A 59 -14.18 -2.79 6.64
CA GLU A 59 -13.40 -3.28 5.52
C GLU A 59 -13.98 -2.76 4.20
N TYR A 60 -13.07 -2.43 3.26
CA TYR A 60 -13.49 -2.00 1.93
C TYR A 60 -13.79 -3.21 1.05
N PRO A 61 -15.03 -3.36 0.58
CA PRO A 61 -15.27 -4.26 -0.52
C PRO A 61 -14.51 -3.77 -1.76
N CYS A 62 -14.12 -4.67 -2.61
CA CYS A 62 -13.52 -4.36 -3.89
C CYS A 62 -14.54 -3.60 -4.77
N MET A 63 -14.41 -2.29 -4.81
CA MET A 63 -15.43 -1.38 -5.38
C MET A 63 -15.55 -1.46 -6.90
N TRP A 64 -14.51 -1.91 -7.59
CA TRP A 64 -14.50 -2.11 -9.04
C TRP A 64 -15.25 -3.35 -9.48
N ALA A 65 -15.56 -4.26 -8.59
CA ALA A 65 -16.32 -5.45 -8.87
C ALA A 65 -17.81 -5.21 -8.60
N LEU A 66 -18.45 -4.41 -9.42
CA LEU A 66 -19.89 -4.15 -9.31
C LEU A 66 -20.76 -5.41 -9.44
N SER A 67 -20.23 -6.47 -10.06
CA SER A 67 -20.94 -7.74 -10.29
C SER A 67 -20.59 -8.83 -9.30
N SER A 68 -19.55 -8.67 -8.49
CA SER A 68 -19.10 -9.67 -7.53
C SER A 68 -18.45 -9.02 -6.30
N PRO A 69 -18.77 -9.48 -5.08
CA PRO A 69 -18.08 -9.06 -3.88
C PRO A 69 -16.62 -9.56 -3.82
N TYR A 70 -16.26 -10.51 -4.69
CA TYR A 70 -14.92 -11.11 -4.76
C TYR A 70 -14.36 -10.98 -6.18
N PRO A 71 -13.67 -9.87 -6.50
CA PRO A 71 -13.15 -9.67 -7.83
C PRO A 71 -12.10 -10.72 -8.15
N THR A 72 -12.25 -11.30 -9.31
CA THR A 72 -11.26 -12.21 -9.86
C THR A 72 -10.58 -11.53 -11.04
N VAL A 73 -9.26 -11.46 -10.97
CA VAL A 73 -8.42 -10.95 -12.06
C VAL A 73 -7.66 -12.09 -12.67
N VAL A 74 -7.61 -12.11 -14.00
CA VAL A 74 -6.79 -13.05 -14.78
C VAL A 74 -5.64 -12.27 -15.38
N PHE A 75 -4.42 -12.60 -14.96
CA PHE A 75 -3.19 -12.08 -15.54
C PHE A 75 -2.68 -13.05 -16.61
N LYS A 76 -2.13 -12.51 -17.69
CA LYS A 76 -1.60 -13.31 -18.81
C LYS A 76 -0.26 -12.80 -19.30
N ARG A 77 0.64 -13.73 -19.60
CA ARG A 77 1.92 -13.48 -20.27
C ARG A 77 2.33 -14.70 -21.06
N ASP A 78 2.79 -14.48 -22.29
CA ASP A 78 3.52 -15.48 -23.06
C ASP A 78 5.01 -15.13 -22.99
N TYR A 79 5.90 -16.10 -22.81
CA TYR A 79 7.33 -15.88 -22.69
C TYR A 79 8.13 -17.08 -23.21
N HIS A 80 9.40 -16.86 -23.50
CA HIS A 80 10.35 -17.87 -23.90
C HIS A 80 11.39 -18.10 -22.79
N ALA A 81 11.68 -19.37 -22.47
CA ALA A 81 12.74 -19.77 -21.56
C ALA A 81 13.84 -20.47 -22.35
N ASP A 82 15.06 -19.92 -22.34
CA ASP A 82 16.22 -20.53 -23.01
C ASP A 82 16.75 -21.78 -22.29
N GLY A 83 16.27 -22.08 -21.10
CA GLY A 83 16.68 -23.21 -20.27
C GLY A 83 15.66 -23.46 -19.16
N GLU A 84 15.99 -24.45 -18.30
CA GLU A 84 15.18 -24.73 -17.13
C GLU A 84 15.10 -23.50 -16.20
N ASP A 85 13.91 -23.25 -15.67
CA ASP A 85 13.61 -22.17 -14.73
C ASP A 85 12.78 -22.67 -13.55
N THR A 86 12.90 -21.97 -12.42
CA THR A 86 12.04 -22.20 -11.27
C THR A 86 11.21 -20.96 -11.03
N ILE A 87 9.90 -21.09 -11.21
CA ILE A 87 8.93 -20.01 -11.07
C ILE A 87 8.22 -20.16 -9.73
N ARG A 88 8.07 -19.05 -9.00
CA ARG A 88 7.25 -18.93 -7.81
C ARG A 88 6.29 -17.77 -7.96
N LEU A 89 4.99 -18.07 -7.97
CA LEU A 89 3.95 -17.06 -7.88
C LEU A 89 3.81 -16.62 -6.42
N VAL A 90 4.18 -15.39 -6.10
CA VAL A 90 3.99 -14.80 -4.78
C VAL A 90 2.71 -13.96 -4.78
N THR A 91 1.85 -14.20 -3.82
CA THR A 91 0.64 -13.41 -3.57
C THR A 91 0.14 -13.65 -2.14
N LYS A 92 -0.58 -12.67 -1.59
CA LYS A 92 -1.27 -12.78 -0.29
C LYS A 92 -2.73 -13.21 -0.44
N GLN A 93 -3.23 -13.26 -1.66
CA GLN A 93 -4.62 -13.62 -1.98
C GLN A 93 -4.74 -15.07 -2.43
N LYS A 94 -5.99 -15.53 -2.57
CA LYS A 94 -6.26 -16.83 -3.18
C LYS A 94 -5.90 -16.80 -4.66
N ALA A 95 -4.93 -17.58 -5.08
CA ALA A 95 -4.54 -17.64 -6.48
C ALA A 95 -4.02 -19.01 -6.89
N TYR A 96 -4.02 -19.21 -8.20
CA TYR A 96 -3.32 -20.30 -8.84
C TYR A 96 -2.73 -19.83 -10.18
N ILE A 97 -1.65 -20.49 -10.59
CA ILE A 97 -1.00 -20.25 -11.85
C ILE A 97 -1.20 -21.46 -12.79
N ASN A 98 -1.54 -21.18 -14.03
CA ASN A 98 -1.53 -22.17 -15.10
C ASN A 98 -0.33 -21.89 -16.01
N ILE A 99 0.51 -22.90 -16.23
CA ILE A 99 1.59 -22.88 -17.19
C ILE A 99 1.29 -24.00 -18.20
N ASP A 100 1.11 -23.65 -19.47
CA ASP A 100 0.78 -24.59 -20.55
C ASP A 100 -0.38 -25.52 -20.22
N ARG A 101 -1.46 -24.95 -19.62
CA ARG A 101 -2.68 -25.65 -19.19
C ARG A 101 -2.52 -26.53 -17.93
N ARG A 102 -1.33 -26.61 -17.32
CA ARG A 102 -1.13 -27.28 -16.02
C ARG A 102 -1.33 -26.27 -14.90
N ARG A 103 -2.12 -26.65 -13.90
CA ARG A 103 -2.44 -25.80 -12.75
C ARG A 103 -1.54 -26.10 -11.56
N PHE A 104 -1.03 -25.03 -10.94
CA PHE A 104 -0.22 -25.09 -9.74
C PHE A 104 -0.74 -24.08 -8.69
N PRO A 105 -0.64 -24.39 -7.39
CA PRO A 105 -0.98 -23.44 -6.35
C PRO A 105 0.02 -22.28 -6.29
N ALA A 106 -0.43 -21.13 -5.79
CA ALA A 106 0.46 -20.02 -5.47
C ALA A 106 1.43 -20.37 -4.34
N ASN A 107 2.50 -19.60 -4.22
CA ASN A 107 3.54 -19.71 -3.18
C ASN A 107 4.28 -21.05 -3.14
N THR A 108 4.31 -21.76 -4.28
CA THR A 108 5.07 -23.00 -4.46
C THR A 108 6.05 -22.86 -5.61
N ASP A 109 7.18 -23.56 -5.53
CA ASP A 109 8.17 -23.58 -6.59
C ASP A 109 7.74 -24.54 -7.71
N ILE A 110 7.84 -24.09 -8.95
CA ILE A 110 7.40 -24.78 -10.16
C ILE A 110 8.57 -24.83 -11.13
N THR A 111 9.05 -26.02 -11.44
CA THR A 111 10.08 -26.20 -12.46
C THR A 111 9.44 -26.18 -13.85
N VAL A 112 9.98 -25.37 -14.74
CA VAL A 112 9.57 -25.22 -16.14
C VAL A 112 10.76 -25.51 -17.05
N SER A 113 10.56 -26.28 -18.10
CA SER A 113 11.60 -26.60 -19.08
C SER A 113 11.87 -25.45 -20.04
N ALA A 114 12.92 -25.52 -20.82
CA ALA A 114 13.14 -24.61 -21.94
C ALA A 114 11.99 -24.68 -22.98
N GLY A 115 11.67 -23.56 -23.59
CA GLY A 115 10.66 -23.42 -24.65
C GLY A 115 9.75 -22.24 -24.53
N ASP A 116 8.73 -22.22 -25.37
CA ASP A 116 7.68 -21.19 -25.34
C ASP A 116 6.57 -21.61 -24.36
N HIS A 117 6.16 -20.68 -23.52
CA HIS A 117 5.19 -20.91 -22.46
C HIS A 117 4.08 -19.86 -22.47
N CYS A 118 2.87 -20.30 -22.17
CA CYS A 118 1.73 -19.44 -21.90
C CYS A 118 1.37 -19.50 -20.42
N VAL A 119 1.51 -18.39 -19.72
CA VAL A 119 1.19 -18.27 -18.30
C VAL A 119 -0.10 -17.52 -18.10
N LYS A 120 -0.99 -18.08 -17.27
CA LYS A 120 -2.20 -17.41 -16.78
C LYS A 120 -2.27 -17.57 -15.28
N VAL A 121 -2.38 -16.46 -14.57
CA VAL A 121 -2.62 -16.43 -13.13
C VAL A 121 -4.06 -15.96 -12.90
N VAL A 122 -4.78 -16.73 -12.08
CA VAL A 122 -6.11 -16.34 -11.61
C VAL A 122 -5.99 -16.01 -10.14
N ALA A 123 -6.26 -14.77 -9.79
CA ALA A 123 -6.18 -14.28 -8.42
C ALA A 123 -7.53 -13.71 -7.97
N LEU A 124 -7.93 -14.07 -6.76
CA LEU A 124 -9.18 -13.65 -6.12
C LEU A 124 -8.84 -12.93 -4.81
N ALA A 125 -9.23 -11.67 -4.69
CA ALA A 125 -9.12 -10.93 -3.44
C ALA A 125 -10.44 -10.92 -2.68
N GLU A 126 -10.40 -11.31 -1.42
CA GLU A 126 -11.52 -11.16 -0.47
C GLU A 126 -11.50 -9.76 0.15
N THR A 127 -10.31 -9.20 0.35
CA THR A 127 -10.07 -7.83 0.79
C THR A 127 -8.99 -7.20 -0.09
N GLY A 128 -9.02 -5.89 -0.27
CA GLY A 128 -8.08 -5.20 -1.15
C GLY A 128 -8.32 -5.50 -2.63
N PHE A 129 -7.28 -5.64 -3.41
CA PHE A 129 -7.32 -5.96 -4.84
C PHE A 129 -6.34 -7.09 -5.19
N PRO A 130 -6.63 -7.90 -6.23
CA PRO A 130 -5.74 -8.95 -6.67
C PRO A 130 -4.40 -8.39 -7.15
N SER A 131 -3.31 -8.88 -6.57
CA SER A 131 -1.96 -8.52 -6.97
C SER A 131 -1.05 -9.74 -6.93
N ILE A 132 -0.08 -9.77 -7.84
CA ILE A 132 0.85 -10.90 -8.00
C ILE A 132 2.28 -10.41 -8.22
N TYR A 133 3.24 -11.27 -7.86
CA TYR A 133 4.65 -11.05 -8.07
C TYR A 133 5.33 -12.35 -8.49
N ILE A 134 6.17 -12.29 -9.52
CA ILE A 134 7.04 -13.37 -9.98
C ILE A 134 8.39 -12.76 -10.31
N ASP A 135 9.46 -13.37 -9.77
CA ASP A 135 10.84 -13.01 -10.08
C ASP A 135 11.61 -14.30 -10.32
N SER A 136 11.80 -14.66 -11.58
CA SER A 136 12.55 -15.82 -11.99
C SER A 136 13.54 -15.46 -13.10
N LYS A 137 14.32 -16.43 -13.55
CA LYS A 137 15.36 -16.18 -14.53
C LYS A 137 14.83 -15.69 -15.88
N TYR A 138 13.70 -16.22 -16.33
CA TYR A 138 13.13 -15.93 -17.65
C TYR A 138 11.74 -15.29 -17.59
N LEU A 139 11.06 -15.38 -16.45
CA LEU A 139 9.74 -14.79 -16.25
C LEU A 139 9.74 -13.84 -15.06
N VAL A 140 9.45 -12.56 -15.31
CA VAL A 140 9.25 -11.56 -14.27
C VAL A 140 7.89 -10.88 -14.45
N THR A 141 7.28 -10.46 -13.34
CA THR A 141 6.12 -9.58 -13.42
C THR A 141 6.58 -8.15 -13.63
N ASP A 142 6.06 -7.52 -14.67
CA ASP A 142 6.34 -6.15 -15.07
C ASP A 142 5.17 -5.57 -15.88
N GLY A 143 5.31 -4.34 -16.37
CA GLY A 143 4.29 -3.67 -17.18
C GLY A 143 3.95 -4.31 -18.53
N SER A 144 4.64 -5.38 -18.93
CA SER A 144 4.37 -6.11 -20.17
C SER A 144 3.30 -7.21 -20.05
N TRP A 145 2.83 -7.46 -18.83
CA TRP A 145 1.71 -8.36 -18.59
C TRP A 145 0.37 -7.71 -18.94
N MET A 146 -0.59 -8.55 -19.22
CA MET A 146 -1.98 -8.15 -19.49
C MET A 146 -2.89 -8.75 -18.42
N ALA A 147 -3.95 -8.02 -18.09
CA ALA A 147 -4.95 -8.47 -17.12
C ALA A 147 -6.37 -8.23 -17.62
N ASN A 148 -7.32 -9.05 -17.16
CA ASN A 148 -8.74 -8.81 -17.33
C ASN A 148 -9.55 -9.22 -16.08
N HIS A 149 -10.77 -8.69 -15.98
CA HIS A 149 -11.80 -9.11 -15.03
C HIS A 149 -12.69 -10.19 -15.63
N MET A 150 -12.17 -11.42 -15.74
CA MET A 150 -12.91 -12.62 -16.19
C MET A 150 -13.69 -12.55 -17.52
N ALA A 151 -14.33 -11.44 -17.88
CA ALA A 151 -15.23 -11.32 -19.03
C ALA A 151 -14.95 -10.10 -19.92
N GLY A 152 -13.92 -9.32 -19.61
CA GLY A 152 -13.52 -8.15 -20.40
C GLY A 152 -12.35 -8.42 -21.32
N ASP A 153 -11.97 -7.40 -22.07
CA ASP A 153 -10.74 -7.39 -22.83
C ASP A 153 -9.53 -7.39 -21.92
N TYR A 154 -8.43 -7.93 -22.41
CA TYR A 154 -7.15 -7.82 -21.71
C TYR A 154 -6.59 -6.42 -21.90
N ILE A 155 -6.27 -5.76 -20.80
CA ILE A 155 -5.61 -4.45 -20.76
C ILE A 155 -4.22 -4.57 -20.11
N PRO A 156 -3.30 -3.62 -20.35
CA PRO A 156 -2.03 -3.56 -19.63
C PRO A 156 -2.25 -3.52 -18.12
N VAL A 157 -1.42 -4.21 -17.38
CA VAL A 157 -1.44 -4.20 -15.90
C VAL A 157 -1.02 -2.85 -15.33
N GLY A 158 -1.46 -2.55 -14.12
CA GLY A 158 -0.90 -1.52 -13.27
C GLY A 158 0.32 -2.06 -12.54
N THR A 159 1.32 -1.22 -12.37
CA THR A 159 2.54 -1.49 -11.59
C THR A 159 3.16 -0.19 -11.12
N TRP A 160 3.96 -0.27 -10.05
CA TRP A 160 4.71 0.89 -9.55
C TRP A 160 6.04 0.46 -8.93
N ASN A 161 7.10 1.25 -9.19
CA ASN A 161 8.46 0.99 -8.76
C ASN A 161 8.67 0.91 -7.24
N ALA A 162 7.69 1.35 -6.45
CA ALA A 162 7.73 1.20 -5.00
C ALA A 162 7.61 -0.27 -4.53
N TYR A 163 7.14 -1.16 -5.40
CA TYR A 163 6.83 -2.57 -5.05
C TYR A 163 7.66 -3.53 -5.89
N THR A 164 8.98 -3.55 -5.63
CA THR A 164 9.96 -4.36 -6.37
C THR A 164 10.49 -5.55 -5.58
N SER A 165 10.00 -5.78 -4.37
CA SER A 165 10.37 -6.91 -3.52
C SER A 165 9.17 -7.84 -3.30
N PRO A 166 9.38 -9.17 -3.21
CA PRO A 166 8.30 -10.10 -2.85
C PRO A 166 7.68 -9.81 -1.47
N ASP A 167 8.43 -9.16 -0.58
CA ASP A 167 7.97 -8.77 0.75
C ASP A 167 7.17 -7.47 0.77
N SER A 168 7.17 -6.73 -0.35
CA SER A 168 6.35 -5.53 -0.50
C SER A 168 4.87 -5.88 -0.50
N ASP A 169 4.04 -4.96 -0.01
CA ASP A 169 2.59 -5.13 0.02
C ASP A 169 1.90 -3.99 -0.72
N PRO A 170 1.35 -4.21 -1.92
CA PRO A 170 0.61 -3.18 -2.65
C PRO A 170 -0.62 -2.64 -1.91
N MET A 171 -1.11 -3.35 -0.87
CA MET A 171 -2.20 -2.86 -0.02
C MET A 171 -1.73 -1.81 1.00
N VAL A 172 -0.42 -1.64 1.16
CA VAL A 172 0.19 -0.65 2.04
C VAL A 172 0.81 0.45 1.19
N PHE A 173 0.28 1.66 1.28
CA PHE A 173 0.85 2.78 0.55
C PHE A 173 2.23 3.13 1.12
N PRO A 174 3.28 3.26 0.30
CA PRO A 174 4.65 3.45 0.78
C PRO A 174 4.90 4.92 1.12
N PHE A 175 4.23 5.42 2.15
CA PHE A 175 4.48 6.77 2.63
C PHE A 175 5.93 6.91 3.12
N LYS A 176 6.56 7.99 2.73
CA LYS A 176 7.80 8.45 3.33
C LYS A 176 7.50 9.56 4.32
N TYR A 177 8.18 9.52 5.44
CA TYR A 177 7.96 10.43 6.54
C TYR A 177 9.24 11.17 6.88
N GLU A 178 9.12 12.47 7.07
CA GLU A 178 10.17 13.30 7.65
C GLU A 178 9.73 13.75 9.04
N THR A 179 10.57 13.52 10.03
CA THR A 179 10.29 13.96 11.40
C THR A 179 10.43 15.48 11.50
N LYS A 180 9.37 16.15 11.91
CA LYS A 180 9.36 17.58 12.21
C LYS A 180 9.14 17.79 13.70
N LYS A 181 9.97 18.64 14.29
CA LYS A 181 9.78 19.12 15.67
C LYS A 181 9.01 20.44 15.64
N PRO A 182 8.25 20.76 16.71
CA PRO A 182 7.61 22.07 16.81
C PRO A 182 8.66 23.17 16.83
N VAL A 183 8.40 24.26 16.13
CA VAL A 183 9.24 25.49 16.17
C VAL A 183 9.00 26.28 17.44
N LYS A 184 7.85 26.10 18.07
CA LYS A 184 7.48 26.77 19.32
C LYS A 184 6.57 25.87 20.15
N THR A 185 6.77 25.90 21.46
CA THR A 185 5.92 25.21 22.44
C THR A 185 5.46 26.23 23.47
N ILE A 186 4.16 26.27 23.74
CA ILE A 186 3.52 27.25 24.62
C ILE A 186 2.68 26.51 25.66
N ASN A 187 2.86 26.83 26.93
CA ASN A 187 1.96 26.40 27.99
C ASN A 187 0.69 27.24 27.94
N THR A 188 -0.45 26.62 27.83
CA THR A 188 -1.78 27.23 27.94
C THR A 188 -2.50 26.71 29.19
N LYS A 189 -3.68 27.25 29.48
CA LYS A 189 -4.53 26.72 30.58
C LYS A 189 -5.11 25.36 30.26
N GLU A 190 -5.28 25.05 28.98
CA GLU A 190 -5.87 23.83 28.44
C GLU A 190 -4.85 22.73 28.21
N GLY A 191 -3.55 23.06 28.25
CA GLY A 191 -2.47 22.09 28.01
C GLY A 191 -1.29 22.68 27.25
N MET A 192 -0.56 21.83 26.52
CA MET A 192 0.61 22.23 25.73
C MET A 192 0.23 22.47 24.28
N LEU A 193 0.48 23.70 23.78
CA LEU A 193 0.34 24.03 22.38
C LEU A 193 1.68 23.86 21.67
N TYR A 194 1.69 23.05 20.61
CA TYR A 194 2.85 22.80 19.75
C TYR A 194 2.62 23.47 18.39
N ASP A 195 3.43 24.48 18.08
CA ASP A 195 3.38 25.20 16.82
C ASP A 195 4.46 24.69 15.88
N PHE A 196 4.10 24.22 14.71
CA PHE A 196 5.03 23.70 13.69
C PHE A 196 5.38 24.75 12.63
N GLY A 197 4.90 25.99 12.77
CA GLY A 197 5.26 27.14 11.94
C GLY A 197 4.63 27.15 10.54
N ARG A 198 3.99 26.07 10.14
CA ARG A 198 3.27 25.94 8.87
C ARG A 198 2.22 24.84 8.92
N GLU A 199 1.27 24.93 8.05
CA GLU A 199 0.35 23.83 7.78
C GLU A 199 1.09 22.66 7.13
N MET A 200 0.76 21.43 7.55
CA MET A 200 1.36 20.21 7.01
C MET A 200 0.42 19.01 7.14
N PHE A 201 0.59 18.05 6.24
CA PHE A 201 -0.01 16.74 6.35
C PHE A 201 0.92 15.79 7.10
N GLY A 202 0.45 15.14 8.15
CA GLY A 202 1.30 14.23 8.90
C GLY A 202 0.56 13.43 9.95
N VAL A 203 1.31 12.56 10.62
CA VAL A 203 0.86 11.81 11.79
C VAL A 203 1.63 12.25 13.01
N VAL A 204 0.95 12.38 14.13
CA VAL A 204 1.57 12.72 15.40
C VAL A 204 2.08 11.43 16.05
N ARG A 205 3.33 11.47 16.48
CA ARG A 205 3.93 10.41 17.30
C ARG A 205 4.35 10.99 18.65
N PHE A 206 3.96 10.32 19.69
CA PHE A 206 4.40 10.62 21.06
C PHE A 206 4.49 9.32 21.86
N ASP A 207 5.39 9.30 22.83
CA ASP A 207 5.49 8.22 23.80
C ASP A 207 4.67 8.61 25.03
N ALA A 208 3.74 7.75 25.41
CA ALA A 208 2.92 7.91 26.60
C ALA A 208 2.85 6.60 27.40
N ASP A 209 2.60 6.72 28.68
CA ASP A 209 2.25 5.55 29.48
C ASP A 209 0.88 5.02 29.00
N PRO A 210 0.70 3.72 28.78
CA PRO A 210 -0.59 3.15 28.38
C PRO A 210 -1.75 3.45 29.33
N ALA A 211 -1.45 3.82 30.58
CA ALA A 211 -2.44 4.22 31.57
C ALA A 211 -2.89 5.69 31.44
N ASP A 212 -2.19 6.50 30.65
CA ASP A 212 -2.50 7.92 30.48
C ASP A 212 -3.58 8.11 29.41
N THR A 213 -4.49 9.03 29.68
CA THR A 213 -5.44 9.54 28.68
C THR A 213 -4.90 10.83 28.09
N ILE A 214 -4.64 10.84 26.79
CA ILE A 214 -4.16 12.01 26.06
C ILE A 214 -5.26 12.48 25.12
N ARG A 215 -5.66 13.74 25.24
CA ARG A 215 -6.52 14.43 24.29
C ARG A 215 -5.65 15.26 23.36
N VAL A 216 -5.76 15.03 22.05
CA VAL A 216 -5.06 15.80 21.02
C VAL A 216 -6.08 16.58 20.20
N VAL A 217 -5.88 17.88 20.10
CA VAL A 217 -6.71 18.79 19.30
C VAL A 217 -5.83 19.40 18.21
N TYR A 218 -6.36 19.50 17.01
CA TYR A 218 -5.67 20.04 15.84
C TYR A 218 -6.35 21.34 15.41
N GLY A 219 -5.57 22.29 14.94
CA GLY A 219 -6.07 23.54 14.38
C GLY A 219 -5.06 24.18 13.43
N GLU A 220 -5.53 25.00 12.52
CA GLU A 220 -4.71 25.81 11.61
C GLU A 220 -4.21 27.08 12.30
N SER A 221 -4.80 27.44 13.44
CA SER A 221 -4.43 28.56 14.29
C SER A 221 -4.42 28.18 15.78
N PRO A 222 -3.70 28.94 16.63
CA PRO A 222 -3.74 28.74 18.08
C PRO A 222 -5.17 28.86 18.64
N ASP A 223 -5.97 29.76 18.13
CA ASP A 223 -7.35 29.98 18.61
C ASP A 223 -8.23 28.78 18.32
N GLU A 224 -8.13 28.21 17.11
CA GLU A 224 -8.84 26.99 16.73
C GLU A 224 -8.39 25.77 17.53
N ALA A 225 -7.08 25.64 17.78
CA ALA A 225 -6.55 24.52 18.54
C ALA A 225 -6.87 24.60 20.04
N THR A 226 -7.25 25.79 20.56
CA THR A 226 -7.60 26.00 21.97
C THR A 226 -9.10 26.14 22.22
N ASP A 227 -9.93 26.24 21.18
CA ASP A 227 -11.39 26.26 21.25
C ASP A 227 -11.94 24.89 20.80
N PRO A 228 -12.17 23.95 21.73
CA PRO A 228 -12.52 22.55 21.44
C PRO A 228 -13.97 22.34 21.03
#